data_ada5825fd8f5ad7656a65944b75b3b76
#
_entry.id   ada5825fd8f5ad7656a65944b75b3b76
#
_cell.length_a   1.000
_cell.length_b   1.000
_cell.length_c   1.000
_cell.angle_alpha   90.00
_cell.angle_beta   90.00
_cell.angle_gamma   90.00
#
_symmetry.space_group_name_H-M   'P 1'
#
loop_
_entity.id
_entity.type
_entity.pdbx_description
1 polymer ?
#
loop_
_entity_poly.entity_id
_entity_poly.type
_entity_poly.pdbx_seq_one_letter_code
_entity_poly.pdbx_strand_id
1 'polypeptide(L)'
;MHLFRTILCGAVLAMNAGAWADTGTAAKPSTEELATVRAEADRLSDEIRTLSRRQVWTGVERKYRQVVALGTSVSSDIHLTGAYSARESGNLLRVYERLLRASTGKPNEAVIDWLWDLDHNYGRVTLLADRRRTASLTAVQMPLDPNRRNAVQGAIDICSSDGEFNGLLPKGKYNFMGQDFKVDPGIAVRVEVSPKMRRQGLVEPTIVYRELPTAAAQ
;
A
#
# COMPACT_ATOMS: atom_id res chain seq x y z
N MET A 1 -64.27 10.26 -14.09
CA MET A 1 -65.03 10.86 -12.96
C MET A 1 -64.09 11.02 -11.78
N HIS A 2 -64.10 12.29 -11.31
CA HIS A 2 -63.51 12.80 -10.04
C HIS A 2 -61.97 12.88 -9.95
N LEU A 3 -61.49 13.98 -9.92
CA LEU A 3 -61.49 15.32 -9.29
C LEU A 3 -60.20 15.56 -8.52
N PHE A 4 -59.47 16.51 -9.04
CA PHE A 4 -58.73 17.62 -8.38
C PHE A 4 -58.46 17.49 -6.85
N ARG A 5 -57.19 17.70 -6.48
CA ARG A 5 -56.88 18.71 -5.47
C ARG A 5 -55.42 19.17 -5.55
N THR A 6 -55.25 20.33 -6.11
CA THR A 6 -54.13 21.25 -5.99
C THR A 6 -54.06 21.76 -4.56
N ILE A 7 -52.90 21.67 -3.92
CA ILE A 7 -52.58 22.51 -2.77
C ILE A 7 -51.22 23.11 -3.02
N LEU A 8 -51.31 24.42 -3.36
CA LEU A 8 -50.22 25.38 -3.31
C LEU A 8 -49.98 25.73 -1.83
N CYS A 9 -48.75 25.58 -1.30
CA CYS A 9 -48.33 26.30 -0.12
C CYS A 9 -46.89 26.74 -0.30
N GLY A 10 -46.76 28.02 -0.59
CA GLY A 10 -45.50 28.75 -0.56
C GLY A 10 -45.08 28.93 0.90
N ALA A 11 -43.82 28.78 1.16
CA ALA A 11 -43.18 29.24 2.38
C ALA A 11 -41.73 29.64 2.08
N VAL A 12 -41.56 30.93 1.91
CA VAL A 12 -40.54 31.79 2.52
C VAL A 12 -39.13 31.20 2.65
N LEU A 13 -38.27 31.63 1.72
CA LEU A 13 -36.83 31.67 1.86
C LEU A 13 -36.45 32.58 3.05
N ALA A 14 -36.10 32.00 4.20
CA ALA A 14 -35.32 32.68 5.22
C ALA A 14 -33.83 32.41 4.92
N MET A 15 -33.16 33.38 4.35
CA MET A 15 -31.71 33.45 4.30
C MET A 15 -31.18 33.55 5.73
N ASN A 16 -30.68 32.45 6.25
CA ASN A 16 -29.81 32.49 7.42
C ASN A 16 -28.37 32.62 6.93
N ALA A 17 -27.93 33.85 6.76
CA ALA A 17 -26.53 34.23 6.80
C ALA A 17 -26.09 34.17 8.27
N GLY A 18 -25.61 33.03 8.69
CA GLY A 18 -25.21 32.78 10.08
C GLY A 18 -23.96 31.93 10.16
N ALA A 19 -22.85 32.58 10.42
CA ALA A 19 -21.67 32.08 11.12
C ALA A 19 -20.89 30.94 10.43
N TRP A 20 -20.07 31.32 9.50
CA TRP A 20 -18.78 30.65 9.30
C TRP A 20 -17.84 31.15 10.42
N ALA A 21 -17.95 30.56 11.58
CA ALA A 21 -17.06 30.81 12.68
C ALA A 21 -16.65 29.45 13.26
N ASP A 22 -15.40 29.34 13.41
CA ASP A 22 -14.61 28.31 14.08
C ASP A 22 -14.05 27.21 13.16
N THR A 23 -13.03 27.59 12.38
CA THR A 23 -11.90 26.70 12.13
C THR A 23 -11.24 26.45 13.49
N GLY A 24 -11.69 25.40 14.18
CA GLY A 24 -11.07 24.94 15.41
C GLY A 24 -9.59 24.77 15.19
N THR A 25 -8.82 25.70 15.67
CA THR A 25 -7.36 25.61 15.78
C THR A 25 -7.12 24.37 16.60
N ALA A 26 -6.66 23.28 15.96
CA ALA A 26 -6.33 22.03 16.64
C ALA A 26 -5.38 22.40 17.79
N ALA A 27 -5.87 22.29 19.00
CA ALA A 27 -5.12 22.67 20.21
C ALA A 27 -3.83 21.85 20.21
N LYS A 28 -2.69 22.52 20.34
CA LYS A 28 -1.39 21.86 20.44
C LYS A 28 -1.45 20.88 21.62
N PRO A 29 -1.10 19.59 21.41
CA PRO A 29 -1.22 18.59 22.49
C PRO A 29 -0.40 19.03 23.71
N SER A 30 -0.94 18.79 24.90
CA SER A 30 -0.27 19.13 26.15
C SER A 30 1.01 18.28 26.33
N THR A 31 1.94 18.78 27.15
CA THR A 31 3.18 18.04 27.45
C THR A 31 2.88 16.69 28.12
N GLU A 32 1.82 16.60 28.89
CA GLU A 32 1.38 15.37 29.57
C GLU A 32 0.79 14.36 28.59
N GLU A 33 -0.02 14.82 27.62
CA GLU A 33 -0.53 13.98 26.53
C GLU A 33 0.62 13.41 25.69
N LEU A 34 1.61 14.23 25.35
CA LEU A 34 2.80 13.77 24.61
C LEU A 34 3.62 12.74 25.40
N ALA A 35 3.75 12.91 26.72
CA ALA A 35 4.44 11.94 27.57
C ALA A 35 3.70 10.60 27.63
N THR A 36 2.37 10.64 27.74
CA THR A 36 1.53 9.43 27.75
C THR A 36 1.62 8.66 26.41
N VAL A 37 1.55 9.38 25.30
CA VAL A 37 1.68 8.77 23.96
C VAL A 37 3.06 8.16 23.74
N ARG A 38 4.13 8.79 24.24
CA ARG A 38 5.48 8.21 24.22
C ARG A 38 5.60 6.95 25.04
N ALA A 39 5.09 6.95 26.27
CA ALA A 39 5.11 5.76 27.13
C ALA A 39 4.38 4.57 26.48
N GLU A 40 3.25 4.84 25.81
CA GLU A 40 2.53 3.79 25.07
C GLU A 40 3.33 3.31 23.83
N ALA A 41 4.02 4.21 23.11
CA ALA A 41 4.87 3.82 21.98
C ALA A 41 6.05 2.94 22.43
N ASP A 42 6.67 3.25 23.57
CA ASP A 42 7.75 2.45 24.15
C ASP A 42 7.25 1.07 24.55
N ARG A 43 6.09 0.98 25.22
CA ARG A 43 5.45 -0.28 25.61
C ARG A 43 5.17 -1.16 24.38
N LEU A 44 4.57 -0.60 23.33
CA LEU A 44 4.28 -1.32 22.09
C LEU A 44 5.57 -1.78 21.39
N SER A 45 6.63 -0.96 21.43
CA SER A 45 7.94 -1.31 20.85
C SER A 45 8.55 -2.51 21.56
N ASP A 46 8.47 -2.59 22.89
CA ASP A 46 8.96 -3.73 23.67
C ASP A 46 8.14 -5.01 23.41
N GLU A 47 6.83 -4.89 23.25
CA GLU A 47 5.98 -6.00 22.82
C GLU A 47 6.38 -6.51 21.43
N ILE A 48 6.64 -5.58 20.46
CA ILE A 48 7.11 -5.93 19.11
C ILE A 48 8.41 -6.73 19.18
N ARG A 49 9.40 -6.28 19.97
CA ARG A 49 10.69 -7.00 20.15
C ARG A 49 10.47 -8.38 20.75
N THR A 50 9.57 -8.48 21.71
CA THR A 50 9.26 -9.77 22.38
C THR A 50 8.59 -10.76 21.41
N LEU A 51 7.60 -10.28 20.64
CA LEU A 51 6.90 -11.09 19.64
C LEU A 51 7.82 -11.50 18.49
N SER A 52 8.71 -10.61 18.05
CA SER A 52 9.72 -10.91 17.02
C SER A 52 10.68 -12.02 17.43
N ARG A 53 11.20 -12.00 18.66
CA ARG A 53 12.06 -13.08 19.20
C ARG A 53 11.36 -14.43 19.20
N ARG A 54 10.04 -14.44 19.35
CA ARG A 54 9.18 -15.64 19.31
C ARG A 54 8.68 -15.96 17.91
N GLN A 55 9.06 -15.18 16.89
CA GLN A 55 8.62 -15.31 15.49
C GLN A 55 7.08 -15.25 15.31
N VAL A 56 6.36 -14.57 16.20
CA VAL A 56 4.90 -14.38 16.12
C VAL A 56 4.58 -13.18 15.21
N TRP A 57 4.80 -13.35 13.92
CA TRP A 57 4.77 -12.27 12.93
C TRP A 57 3.43 -11.58 12.79
N THR A 58 2.31 -12.30 12.91
CA THR A 58 0.97 -11.69 12.93
C THR A 58 0.75 -10.76 14.12
N GLY A 59 1.35 -11.10 15.27
CA GLY A 59 1.37 -10.27 16.47
C GLY A 59 2.21 -9.01 16.24
N VAL A 60 3.42 -9.16 15.68
CA VAL A 60 4.30 -8.04 15.30
C VAL A 60 3.56 -7.07 14.38
N GLU A 61 2.91 -7.57 13.32
CA GLU A 61 2.18 -6.75 12.35
C GLU A 61 1.08 -5.92 13.02
N ARG A 62 0.30 -6.53 13.91
CA ARG A 62 -0.76 -5.84 14.64
C ARG A 62 -0.21 -4.73 15.52
N LYS A 63 0.85 -5.02 16.30
CA LYS A 63 1.46 -4.04 17.21
C LYS A 63 2.20 -2.95 16.45
N TYR A 64 2.85 -3.27 15.33
CA TYR A 64 3.49 -2.30 14.48
C TYR A 64 2.49 -1.26 13.93
N ARG A 65 1.32 -1.69 13.49
CA ARG A 65 0.26 -0.76 13.05
C ARG A 65 -0.20 0.14 14.18
N GLN A 66 -0.30 -0.38 15.41
CA GLN A 66 -0.69 0.40 16.58
C GLN A 66 0.36 1.48 16.89
N VAL A 67 1.65 1.14 16.96
CA VAL A 67 2.70 2.12 17.29
C VAL A 67 2.82 3.21 16.22
N VAL A 68 2.70 2.87 14.95
CA VAL A 68 2.73 3.85 13.86
C VAL A 68 1.51 4.77 13.88
N ALA A 69 0.34 4.25 14.26
CA ALA A 69 -0.89 5.04 14.39
C ALA A 69 -0.85 6.10 15.50
N LEU A 70 0.07 5.96 16.47
CA LEU A 70 0.28 6.99 17.51
C LEU A 70 0.90 8.28 16.96
N GLY A 71 1.45 8.26 15.73
CA GLY A 71 2.04 9.45 15.08
C GLY A 71 3.33 9.95 15.73
N THR A 72 3.93 9.17 16.64
CA THR A 72 5.22 9.49 17.26
C THR A 72 6.39 8.97 16.46
N SER A 73 7.58 9.50 16.73
CA SER A 73 8.82 8.95 16.18
C SER A 73 9.01 7.52 16.66
N VAL A 74 9.12 6.58 15.72
CA VAL A 74 9.38 5.17 15.96
C VAL A 74 10.83 4.87 15.57
N SER A 75 11.52 4.06 16.37
CA SER A 75 12.93 3.74 16.11
C SER A 75 13.13 2.87 14.85
N SER A 76 14.30 3.00 14.22
CA SER A 76 14.67 2.27 13.00
C SER A 76 14.58 0.76 13.15
N ASP A 77 14.95 0.21 14.33
CA ASP A 77 14.87 -1.23 14.62
C ASP A 77 13.42 -1.76 14.65
N ILE A 78 12.47 -0.95 15.09
CA ILE A 78 11.04 -1.29 15.05
C ILE A 78 10.50 -1.25 13.63
N HIS A 79 10.92 -0.28 12.81
CA HIS A 79 10.57 -0.25 11.39
C HIS A 79 11.16 -1.46 10.64
N LEU A 80 12.41 -1.83 10.92
CA LEU A 80 13.03 -3.03 10.36
C LEU A 80 12.29 -4.31 10.80
N THR A 81 11.95 -4.42 12.08
CA THR A 81 11.16 -5.55 12.59
C THR A 81 9.78 -5.62 11.92
N GLY A 82 9.15 -4.47 11.71
CA GLY A 82 7.94 -4.36 10.92
C GLY A 82 8.13 -4.81 9.46
N ALA A 83 9.27 -4.51 8.83
CA ALA A 83 9.57 -4.99 7.48
C ALA A 83 9.67 -6.51 7.42
N TYR A 84 10.30 -7.15 8.41
CA TYR A 84 10.30 -8.62 8.51
C TYR A 84 8.88 -9.21 8.61
N SER A 85 7.99 -8.61 9.41
CA SER A 85 6.61 -9.10 9.50
C SER A 85 5.82 -8.93 8.20
N ALA A 86 6.09 -7.85 7.44
CA ALA A 86 5.49 -7.64 6.13
C ALA A 86 6.00 -8.66 5.10
N ARG A 87 7.29 -9.06 5.17
CA ARG A 87 7.86 -10.11 4.33
C ARG A 87 7.19 -11.44 4.56
N GLU A 88 7.00 -11.83 5.81
CA GLU A 88 6.34 -13.08 6.17
C GLU A 88 4.87 -13.13 5.72
N SER A 89 4.23 -11.97 5.56
CA SER A 89 2.89 -11.86 4.96
C SER A 89 2.89 -11.73 3.43
N GLY A 90 4.06 -11.83 2.77
CA GLY A 90 4.21 -11.74 1.31
C GLY A 90 4.02 -10.34 0.72
N ASN A 91 3.91 -9.29 1.56
CA ASN A 91 3.65 -7.93 1.08
C ASN A 91 4.94 -7.12 0.92
N LEU A 92 5.62 -7.29 -0.22
CA LEU A 92 6.89 -6.62 -0.51
C LEU A 92 6.78 -5.09 -0.62
N LEU A 93 5.64 -4.55 -1.02
CA LEU A 93 5.46 -3.10 -1.04
C LEU A 93 5.52 -2.53 0.38
N ARG A 94 4.87 -3.17 1.34
CA ARG A 94 4.98 -2.77 2.75
C ARG A 94 6.38 -2.98 3.31
N VAL A 95 7.09 -4.03 2.87
CA VAL A 95 8.51 -4.21 3.22
C VAL A 95 9.28 -2.96 2.79
N TYR A 96 9.18 -2.58 1.54
CA TYR A 96 9.89 -1.43 0.99
C TYR A 96 9.58 -0.12 1.74
N GLU A 97 8.29 0.18 1.95
CA GLU A 97 7.85 1.37 2.68
C GLU A 97 8.38 1.43 4.13
N ARG A 98 8.47 0.27 4.79
CA ARG A 98 9.00 0.19 6.16
C ARG A 98 10.51 0.29 6.22
N LEU A 99 11.21 -0.26 5.23
CA LEU A 99 12.66 -0.09 5.09
C LEU A 99 13.02 1.36 4.80
N LEU A 100 12.26 2.08 3.97
CA LEU A 100 12.45 3.52 3.76
C LEU A 100 12.31 4.30 5.08
N ARG A 101 11.35 3.95 5.94
CA ARG A 101 11.23 4.55 7.27
C ARG A 101 12.38 4.15 8.18
N ALA A 102 12.85 2.91 8.10
CA ALA A 102 14.00 2.43 8.85
C ALA A 102 15.30 3.09 8.41
N SER A 103 15.39 3.58 7.17
CA SER A 103 16.58 4.24 6.64
C SER A 103 16.68 5.73 7.05
N THR A 104 15.64 6.31 7.64
CA THR A 104 15.70 7.68 8.15
C THR A 104 16.63 7.75 9.35
N GLY A 105 17.65 8.61 9.27
CA GLY A 105 18.66 8.77 10.33
C GLY A 105 19.93 7.96 10.06
N LYS A 106 20.24 7.00 10.92
CA LYS A 106 21.42 6.12 10.77
C LYS A 106 20.95 4.69 10.45
N PRO A 107 20.77 4.34 9.19
CA PRO A 107 20.37 2.99 8.82
C PRO A 107 21.48 2.00 9.13
N ASN A 108 21.13 0.78 9.54
CA ASN A 108 22.10 -0.29 9.63
C ASN A 108 22.33 -0.92 8.23
N GLU A 109 23.41 -1.65 8.10
CA GLU A 109 23.82 -2.30 6.85
C GLU A 109 22.71 -3.21 6.27
N ALA A 110 22.02 -3.97 7.12
CA ALA A 110 20.94 -4.85 6.68
C ALA A 110 19.76 -4.09 6.01
N VAL A 111 19.46 -2.85 6.44
CA VAL A 111 18.45 -2.00 5.82
C VAL A 111 18.92 -1.55 4.44
N ILE A 112 20.19 -1.14 4.35
CA ILE A 112 20.80 -0.66 3.10
C ILE A 112 20.82 -1.78 2.06
N ASP A 113 21.34 -2.95 2.43
CA ASP A 113 21.45 -4.11 1.55
C ASP A 113 20.08 -4.57 1.04
N TRP A 114 19.09 -4.58 1.91
CA TRP A 114 17.75 -5.02 1.53
C TRP A 114 17.05 -3.99 0.63
N LEU A 115 17.18 -2.69 0.89
CA LEU A 115 16.70 -1.64 -0.01
C LEU A 115 17.38 -1.75 -1.37
N TRP A 116 18.70 -1.95 -1.38
CA TRP A 116 19.47 -2.13 -2.60
C TRP A 116 18.96 -3.32 -3.43
N ASP A 117 18.70 -4.48 -2.79
CA ASP A 117 18.15 -5.64 -3.49
C ASP A 117 16.76 -5.33 -4.09
N LEU A 118 15.88 -4.67 -3.33
CA LEU A 118 14.56 -4.30 -3.83
C LEU A 118 14.64 -3.30 -4.99
N ASP A 119 15.49 -2.29 -4.90
CA ASP A 119 15.64 -1.27 -5.94
C ASP A 119 16.24 -1.81 -7.25
N HIS A 120 17.10 -2.85 -7.16
CA HIS A 120 17.80 -3.39 -8.33
C HIS A 120 17.12 -4.63 -8.94
N ASN A 121 16.28 -5.30 -8.18
CA ASN A 121 15.72 -6.58 -8.61
C ASN A 121 14.20 -6.61 -8.72
N TYR A 122 13.51 -5.55 -8.28
CA TYR A 122 12.06 -5.47 -8.32
C TYR A 122 11.58 -4.18 -8.96
N GLY A 123 10.40 -4.21 -9.58
CA GLY A 123 9.69 -3.04 -10.07
C GLY A 123 8.30 -2.92 -9.45
N ARG A 124 7.81 -1.70 -9.36
CA ARG A 124 6.46 -1.43 -8.86
C ARG A 124 5.42 -1.75 -9.93
N VAL A 125 4.40 -2.52 -9.56
CA VAL A 125 3.38 -2.97 -10.49
C VAL A 125 1.99 -2.72 -9.91
N THR A 126 1.11 -2.17 -10.74
CA THR A 126 -0.32 -2.04 -10.45
C THR A 126 -1.10 -2.74 -11.56
N LEU A 127 -1.79 -3.81 -11.20
CA LEU A 127 -2.62 -4.60 -12.11
C LEU A 127 -4.09 -4.39 -11.71
N LEU A 128 -4.93 -4.07 -12.68
CA LEU A 128 -6.34 -3.81 -12.46
C LEU A 128 -7.16 -4.59 -13.49
N ALA A 129 -7.99 -5.50 -13.02
CA ALA A 129 -9.01 -6.16 -13.82
C ALA A 129 -10.41 -5.69 -13.41
N ASP A 130 -11.41 -5.97 -14.23
CA ASP A 130 -12.79 -5.77 -13.82
C ASP A 130 -13.11 -6.68 -12.64
N ARG A 131 -13.53 -6.09 -11.52
CA ARG A 131 -13.83 -6.75 -10.22
C ARG A 131 -14.79 -7.94 -10.30
N ARG A 132 -15.43 -8.15 -11.44
CA ARG A 132 -16.37 -9.24 -11.66
C ARG A 132 -15.74 -10.51 -12.24
N ARG A 133 -14.43 -10.54 -12.42
CA ARG A 133 -13.73 -11.67 -13.04
C ARG A 133 -12.47 -12.02 -12.28
N THR A 134 -12.21 -13.30 -12.16
CA THR A 134 -10.91 -13.83 -11.75
C THR A 134 -9.85 -13.30 -12.70
N ALA A 135 -8.87 -12.60 -12.17
CA ALA A 135 -7.75 -12.10 -12.97
C ALA A 135 -6.65 -13.15 -13.00
N SER A 136 -6.10 -13.39 -14.19
CA SER A 136 -4.96 -14.29 -14.35
C SER A 136 -3.67 -13.50 -14.51
N LEU A 137 -2.71 -13.77 -13.66
CA LEU A 137 -1.33 -13.32 -13.77
C LEU A 137 -0.45 -14.55 -14.01
N THR A 138 0.43 -14.50 -14.99
CA THR A 138 1.43 -15.54 -15.23
C THR A 138 2.80 -14.91 -15.47
N ALA A 139 3.85 -15.54 -14.95
CA ALA A 139 5.22 -15.19 -15.29
C ALA A 139 5.67 -16.02 -16.51
N VAL A 140 6.27 -15.40 -17.51
CA VAL A 140 6.84 -16.11 -18.67
C VAL A 140 7.93 -17.06 -18.22
N GLN A 141 8.71 -16.65 -17.23
CA GLN A 141 9.73 -17.47 -16.59
C GLN A 141 9.68 -17.25 -15.07
N MET A 142 9.42 -18.31 -14.31
CA MET A 142 9.46 -18.26 -12.85
C MET A 142 10.89 -18.07 -12.36
N PRO A 143 11.12 -17.16 -11.40
CA PRO A 143 12.43 -17.00 -10.79
C PRO A 143 12.92 -18.28 -10.09
N LEU A 144 14.23 -18.54 -10.17
CA LEU A 144 14.86 -19.65 -9.44
C LEU A 144 14.99 -19.37 -7.95
N ASP A 145 15.24 -18.11 -7.60
CA ASP A 145 15.33 -17.66 -6.21
C ASP A 145 13.99 -17.86 -5.47
N PRO A 146 13.99 -18.54 -4.31
CA PRO A 146 12.75 -18.86 -3.58
C PRO A 146 11.97 -17.62 -3.13
N ASN A 147 12.65 -16.54 -2.70
CA ASN A 147 11.97 -15.33 -2.24
C ASN A 147 11.27 -14.61 -3.40
N ARG A 148 11.94 -14.53 -4.56
CA ARG A 148 11.35 -13.96 -5.78
C ARG A 148 10.20 -14.82 -6.31
N ARG A 149 10.32 -16.14 -6.22
CA ARG A 149 9.24 -17.06 -6.60
C ARG A 149 8.02 -16.87 -5.71
N ASN A 150 8.20 -16.78 -4.40
CA ASN A 150 7.12 -16.53 -3.45
C ASN A 150 6.44 -15.19 -3.69
N ALA A 151 7.19 -14.15 -4.07
CA ALA A 151 6.62 -12.86 -4.43
C ALA A 151 5.72 -12.95 -5.66
N VAL A 152 6.14 -13.68 -6.70
CA VAL A 152 5.33 -13.92 -7.91
C VAL A 152 4.09 -14.74 -7.59
N GLN A 153 4.24 -15.82 -6.81
CA GLN A 153 3.11 -16.67 -6.43
C GLN A 153 2.08 -15.89 -5.60
N GLY A 154 2.53 -15.11 -4.61
CA GLY A 154 1.64 -14.26 -3.82
C GLY A 154 0.88 -13.23 -4.68
N ALA A 155 1.52 -12.66 -5.70
CA ALA A 155 0.86 -11.77 -6.64
C ALA A 155 -0.19 -12.50 -7.50
N ILE A 156 0.10 -13.73 -7.95
CA ILE A 156 -0.85 -14.58 -8.69
C ILE A 156 -2.08 -14.88 -7.82
N ASP A 157 -1.87 -15.25 -6.56
CA ASP A 157 -2.95 -15.58 -5.63
C ASP A 157 -3.84 -14.34 -5.35
N ILE A 158 -3.23 -13.18 -5.13
CA ILE A 158 -3.96 -11.90 -4.93
C ILE A 158 -4.75 -11.52 -6.19
N CYS A 159 -4.14 -11.58 -7.38
CA CYS A 159 -4.85 -11.31 -8.63
C CYS A 159 -6.04 -12.24 -8.83
N SER A 160 -5.90 -13.52 -8.50
CA SER A 160 -6.97 -14.49 -8.67
C SER A 160 -8.10 -14.31 -7.66
N SER A 161 -7.84 -13.83 -6.45
CA SER A 161 -8.86 -13.58 -5.41
C SER A 161 -9.52 -12.21 -5.57
N ASP A 162 -8.75 -11.17 -5.74
CA ASP A 162 -9.20 -9.78 -5.61
C ASP A 162 -9.41 -9.09 -6.98
N GLY A 163 -8.85 -9.66 -8.05
CA GLY A 163 -8.89 -9.07 -9.39
C GLY A 163 -7.95 -7.87 -9.57
N GLU A 164 -7.22 -7.50 -8.53
CA GLU A 164 -6.28 -6.37 -8.53
C GLU A 164 -5.02 -6.71 -7.74
N PHE A 165 -3.90 -6.12 -8.14
CA PHE A 165 -2.63 -6.23 -7.43
C PHE A 165 -1.91 -4.89 -7.44
N ASN A 166 -1.42 -4.45 -6.29
CA ASN A 166 -0.54 -3.30 -6.16
C ASN A 166 0.64 -3.71 -5.27
N GLY A 167 1.82 -3.87 -5.88
CA GLY A 167 2.96 -4.42 -5.18
C GLY A 167 4.27 -4.29 -5.93
N LEU A 168 5.25 -5.06 -5.47
CA LEU A 168 6.54 -5.23 -6.14
C LEU A 168 6.60 -6.62 -6.77
N LEU A 169 6.99 -6.68 -8.02
CA LEU A 169 7.31 -7.93 -8.73
C LEU A 169 8.79 -7.95 -9.11
N PRO A 170 9.42 -9.14 -9.09
CA PRO A 170 10.77 -9.30 -9.61
C PRO A 170 10.86 -8.86 -11.06
N LYS A 171 12.03 -8.38 -11.45
CA LYS A 171 12.37 -8.09 -12.85
C LYS A 171 12.06 -9.31 -13.73
N GLY A 172 11.29 -9.10 -14.81
CA GLY A 172 10.90 -10.18 -15.70
C GLY A 172 9.81 -9.81 -16.70
N LYS A 173 9.36 -10.81 -17.44
CA LYS A 173 8.23 -10.72 -18.38
C LYS A 173 7.03 -11.45 -17.80
N TYR A 174 5.89 -10.81 -17.88
CA TYR A 174 4.64 -11.28 -17.31
C TYR A 174 3.50 -11.13 -18.30
N ASN A 175 2.44 -11.90 -18.09
CA ASN A 175 1.19 -11.75 -18.81
C ASN A 175 0.06 -11.57 -17.81
N PHE A 176 -0.73 -10.51 -17.97
CA PHE A 176 -1.91 -10.23 -17.16
C PHE A 176 -3.14 -10.21 -18.06
N MET A 177 -4.04 -11.15 -17.88
CA MET A 177 -5.30 -11.24 -18.64
C MET A 177 -5.08 -11.25 -20.17
N GLY A 178 -3.98 -11.84 -20.65
CA GLY A 178 -3.61 -11.87 -22.07
C GLY A 178 -2.82 -10.66 -22.55
N GLN A 179 -2.40 -9.75 -21.66
CA GLN A 179 -1.55 -8.61 -21.94
C GLN A 179 -0.13 -8.86 -21.45
N ASP A 180 0.83 -8.83 -22.36
CA ASP A 180 2.24 -8.97 -22.03
C ASP A 180 2.80 -7.65 -21.53
N PHE A 181 3.52 -7.67 -20.42
CA PHE A 181 4.24 -6.51 -19.89
C PHE A 181 5.58 -6.92 -19.31
N LYS A 182 6.47 -5.96 -19.17
CA LYS A 182 7.80 -6.15 -18.60
C LYS A 182 7.92 -5.36 -17.29
N VAL A 183 8.53 -5.99 -16.32
CA VAL A 183 8.89 -5.35 -15.06
C VAL A 183 10.38 -5.09 -15.07
N ASP A 184 10.76 -3.84 -14.95
CA ASP A 184 12.15 -3.39 -14.79
C ASP A 184 12.31 -2.60 -13.48
N PRO A 185 13.47 -2.70 -12.81
CA PRO A 185 13.76 -1.92 -11.62
C PRO A 185 13.66 -0.41 -11.86
N GLY A 186 13.20 0.33 -10.87
CA GLY A 186 13.05 1.78 -10.98
C GLY A 186 11.90 2.26 -11.86
N ILE A 187 11.12 1.34 -12.46
CA ILE A 187 9.98 1.66 -13.31
C ILE A 187 8.69 1.18 -12.66
N ALA A 188 7.70 2.06 -12.59
CA ALA A 188 6.34 1.69 -12.22
C ALA A 188 5.55 1.29 -13.47
N VAL A 189 4.95 0.11 -13.44
CA VAL A 189 4.11 -0.41 -14.52
C VAL A 189 2.67 -0.46 -14.04
N ARG A 190 1.75 0.11 -14.81
CA ARG A 190 0.31 -0.01 -14.60
C ARG A 190 -0.30 -0.71 -15.79
N VAL A 191 -0.98 -1.81 -15.55
CA VAL A 191 -1.74 -2.58 -16.56
C VAL A 191 -3.19 -2.58 -16.16
N GLU A 192 -4.06 -2.07 -17.02
CA GLU A 192 -5.50 -2.02 -16.79
C GLU A 192 -6.23 -2.76 -17.91
N VAL A 193 -7.02 -3.75 -17.56
CA VAL A 193 -7.81 -4.55 -18.50
C VAL A 193 -9.30 -4.42 -18.17
N SER A 194 -10.03 -3.66 -19.01
CA SER A 194 -11.47 -3.44 -18.85
C SER A 194 -12.26 -4.23 -19.90
N PRO A 195 -13.41 -4.84 -19.55
CA PRO A 195 -14.26 -5.58 -20.50
C PRO A 195 -14.89 -4.68 -21.57
N LYS A 196 -15.07 -3.39 -21.29
CA LYS A 196 -15.56 -2.42 -22.29
C LYS A 196 -14.58 -2.28 -23.45
N MET A 197 -13.29 -2.43 -23.22
CA MET A 197 -12.25 -2.34 -24.23
C MET A 197 -12.31 -3.51 -25.24
N ARG A 198 -12.68 -4.72 -24.80
CA ARG A 198 -12.78 -5.89 -25.70
C ARG A 198 -14.00 -5.87 -26.66
N ARG A 199 -15.12 -5.23 -26.25
CA ARG A 199 -16.35 -5.22 -27.05
C ARG A 199 -16.35 -4.18 -28.18
N GLN A 200 -15.55 -3.15 -28.06
CA GLN A 200 -15.53 -2.02 -29.02
C GLN A 200 -14.41 -2.13 -30.08
N GLY A 201 -13.53 -3.13 -30.00
CA GLY A 201 -12.45 -3.36 -30.96
C GLY A 201 -11.43 -2.22 -31.10
N LEU A 202 -11.47 -1.22 -30.22
CA LEU A 202 -10.85 0.08 -30.46
C LEU A 202 -9.94 0.60 -29.35
N VAL A 203 -9.77 -0.13 -28.22
CA VAL A 203 -8.90 0.38 -27.16
C VAL A 203 -7.87 -0.69 -26.80
N GLU A 204 -6.63 -0.42 -27.14
CA GLU A 204 -5.49 -1.18 -26.63
C GLU A 204 -5.47 -1.04 -25.09
N PRO A 205 -5.18 -2.14 -24.36
CA PRO A 205 -5.04 -2.06 -22.91
C PRO A 205 -3.97 -1.02 -22.58
N THR A 206 -4.29 -0.15 -21.66
CA THR A 206 -3.37 0.92 -21.30
C THR A 206 -2.27 0.36 -20.43
N ILE A 207 -1.08 0.17 -21.02
CA ILE A 207 0.14 -0.11 -20.27
C ILE A 207 0.88 1.20 -20.11
N VAL A 208 1.00 1.68 -18.88
CA VAL A 208 1.73 2.92 -18.57
C VAL A 208 3.00 2.58 -17.81
N TYR A 209 4.12 3.02 -18.34
CA TYR A 209 5.43 2.94 -17.68
C TYR A 209 5.79 4.33 -17.14
N ARG A 210 6.17 4.40 -15.88
CA ARG A 210 6.60 5.63 -15.23
C ARG A 210 7.89 5.39 -14.45
N GLU A 211 8.89 6.23 -14.69
CA GLU A 211 10.11 6.22 -13.87
C GLU A 211 9.80 6.61 -12.43
N LEU A 212 10.36 5.88 -11.50
CA LEU A 212 10.26 6.16 -10.06
C LEU A 212 11.49 6.98 -9.64
N PRO A 213 11.33 7.96 -8.75
CA PRO A 213 12.48 8.64 -8.16
C PRO A 213 13.31 7.60 -7.39
N THR A 214 14.60 7.55 -7.69
CA THR A 214 15.55 6.65 -7.03
C THR A 214 15.73 7.10 -5.58
N ALA A 215 15.57 6.19 -4.63
CA ALA A 215 15.72 6.49 -3.19
C ALA A 215 17.14 6.95 -2.79
N ALA A 216 18.12 6.70 -3.64
CA ALA A 216 19.53 7.09 -3.41
C ALA A 216 19.84 8.60 -3.64
N ALA A 217 18.84 9.42 -3.99
CA ALA A 217 19.01 10.84 -4.28
C ALA A 217 18.48 11.76 -3.15
N GLN A 218 18.22 11.23 -1.94
CA GLN A 218 17.80 12.03 -0.79
C GLN A 218 18.80 11.97 0.36
#